data_2cf82044b49f3c882bec8ed37d2c606c
#
_entry.id   2cf82044b49f3c882bec8ed37d2c606c
#
_cell.length_a   1.000
_cell.length_b   1.000
_cell.length_c   1.000
_cell.angle_alpha   90.00
_cell.angle_beta   90.00
_cell.angle_gamma   90.00
#
_symmetry.space_group_name_H-M   'P 1'
#
loop_
_entity.id
_entity.type
_entity.pdbx_description
1 polymer ?
#
loop_
_entity_poly.entity_id
_entity_poly.type
_entity_poly.pdbx_seq_one_letter_code
_entity_poly.pdbx_strand_id
1 'polypeptide(L)'
;MKHIILLLLLGVCSSAFAQKKIIGKWYPLELFGERNPVEMYRLQKTTQVRAGYHINFAKDKTFYSTYFAPCGLDCFASTKGTYKRVDRHYLSFHVHTFSVHGGGCEKAEREKRDTDLGKYYVHLSTKGILYLIKSTGDLKQDKQLAQDAEQFDDLYPIVKYIYKHNKGIASYNPSFREEITTYAAQVLKLAHYKVCLQFFVGWSIGSVGLVKDLDTGTYYYVAESIYVQNESKLFHFTSEEVNSEKSPQPPKDSE
;
A
#
# COMPACT_ATOMS: atom_id res chain seq x y z
N MET A 1 10.97 -7.15 -47.41
CA MET A 1 11.75 -7.69 -46.28
C MET A 1 12.22 -6.62 -45.27
N LYS A 2 12.69 -5.44 -45.67
CA LYS A 2 13.12 -4.36 -44.76
C LYS A 2 12.03 -3.87 -43.76
N HIS A 3 10.78 -3.81 -44.17
CA HIS A 3 9.67 -3.34 -43.31
C HIS A 3 9.24 -4.38 -42.23
N ILE A 4 9.44 -5.66 -42.48
CA ILE A 4 9.13 -6.73 -41.50
C ILE A 4 10.15 -6.72 -40.34
N ILE A 5 11.41 -6.43 -40.63
CA ILE A 5 12.47 -6.32 -39.61
C ILE A 5 12.23 -5.10 -38.71
N LEU A 6 11.74 -3.98 -39.26
CA LEU A 6 11.43 -2.78 -38.48
C LEU A 6 10.27 -3.00 -37.51
N LEU A 7 9.22 -3.73 -37.94
CA LEU A 7 8.08 -4.08 -37.10
C LEU A 7 8.46 -5.02 -35.96
N LEU A 8 9.37 -5.96 -36.20
CA LEU A 8 9.90 -6.87 -35.17
C LEU A 8 10.76 -6.12 -34.14
N LEU A 9 11.55 -5.13 -34.56
CA LEU A 9 12.37 -4.29 -33.66
C LEU A 9 11.51 -3.35 -32.79
N LEU A 10 10.42 -2.81 -33.31
CA LEU A 10 9.47 -1.99 -32.53
C LEU A 10 8.67 -2.83 -31.50
N GLY A 11 8.38 -4.10 -31.80
CA GLY A 11 7.72 -5.02 -30.87
C GLY A 11 8.56 -5.40 -29.64
N VAL A 12 9.88 -5.41 -29.77
CA VAL A 12 10.80 -5.78 -28.68
C VAL A 12 11.04 -4.63 -27.67
N CYS A 13 10.97 -3.37 -28.13
CA CYS A 13 11.19 -2.21 -27.24
C CYS A 13 10.05 -1.92 -26.28
N SER A 14 8.81 -2.31 -26.58
CA SER A 14 7.63 -1.99 -25.73
C SER A 14 7.49 -2.93 -24.52
N SER A 15 8.28 -3.98 -24.44
CA SER A 15 8.07 -5.07 -23.49
C SER A 15 8.79 -4.95 -22.13
N ALA A 16 9.56 -3.89 -21.89
CA ALA A 16 10.42 -3.78 -20.69
C ALA A 16 9.87 -2.90 -19.54
N PHE A 17 8.64 -2.37 -19.64
CA PHE A 17 8.19 -1.26 -18.80
C PHE A 17 7.97 -1.61 -17.32
N ALA A 18 7.25 -2.67 -16.99
CA ALA A 18 6.93 -2.99 -15.59
C ALA A 18 8.18 -3.29 -14.76
N GLN A 19 9.09 -4.10 -15.29
CA GLN A 19 10.30 -4.49 -14.57
C GLN A 19 11.26 -3.31 -14.34
N LYS A 20 11.43 -2.40 -15.33
CA LYS A 20 12.28 -1.21 -15.16
C LYS A 20 11.75 -0.25 -14.08
N LYS A 21 10.43 -0.18 -13.94
CA LYS A 21 9.79 0.72 -12.98
C LYS A 21 10.11 0.38 -11.53
N ILE A 22 10.24 -0.91 -11.19
CA ILE A 22 10.39 -1.34 -9.80
C ILE A 22 11.84 -1.42 -9.32
N ILE A 23 12.83 -1.57 -10.23
CA ILE A 23 14.23 -1.78 -9.84
C ILE A 23 14.73 -0.65 -8.94
N GLY A 24 15.38 -1.04 -7.83
CA GLY A 24 15.97 -0.13 -6.85
C GLY A 24 15.34 -0.22 -5.47
N LYS A 25 15.68 0.76 -4.63
CA LYS A 25 15.23 0.84 -3.25
C LYS A 25 13.93 1.62 -3.13
N TRP A 26 13.02 1.09 -2.32
CA TRP A 26 11.70 1.65 -2.04
C TRP A 26 11.38 1.51 -0.56
N TYR A 27 10.40 2.29 -0.11
CA TYR A 27 9.94 2.33 1.26
C TYR A 27 8.44 1.99 1.29
N PRO A 28 8.10 0.73 1.59
CA PRO A 28 6.72 0.31 1.80
C PRO A 28 6.23 0.73 3.19
N LEU A 29 4.92 0.67 3.41
CA LEU A 29 4.30 0.93 4.71
C LEU A 29 4.34 -0.30 5.64
N GLU A 30 4.60 -1.47 5.08
CA GLU A 30 4.65 -2.75 5.78
C GLU A 30 5.73 -3.64 5.19
N LEU A 31 6.11 -4.71 5.89
CA LEU A 31 7.08 -5.67 5.38
C LEU A 31 6.51 -6.41 4.17
N PHE A 32 7.20 -6.29 3.04
CA PHE A 32 6.76 -6.89 1.79
C PHE A 32 6.77 -8.42 1.86
N GLY A 33 5.62 -9.05 1.59
CA GLY A 33 5.49 -10.51 1.58
C GLY A 33 5.46 -11.17 2.96
N GLU A 34 5.30 -10.42 4.04
CA GLU A 34 5.05 -10.98 5.37
C GLU A 34 3.66 -11.59 5.45
N ARG A 35 2.68 -10.86 4.96
CA ARG A 35 1.27 -11.24 4.91
C ARG A 35 0.85 -11.61 3.49
N ASN A 36 -0.10 -12.51 3.36
CA ASN A 36 -0.72 -12.88 2.09
C ASN A 36 -2.17 -13.34 2.35
N PRO A 37 -3.16 -12.78 1.65
CA PRO A 37 -3.03 -11.79 0.58
C PRO A 37 -2.88 -10.36 1.10
N VAL A 38 -2.13 -9.53 0.35
CA VAL A 38 -2.12 -8.08 0.48
C VAL A 38 -2.67 -7.50 -0.81
N GLU A 39 -3.70 -6.66 -0.71
CA GLU A 39 -4.38 -6.11 -1.88
C GLU A 39 -3.53 -5.07 -2.60
N MET A 40 -2.77 -4.29 -1.83
CA MET A 40 -1.96 -3.21 -2.38
C MET A 40 -0.72 -2.96 -1.54
N TYR A 41 0.43 -2.84 -2.21
CA TYR A 41 1.62 -2.22 -1.63
C TYR A 41 1.80 -0.83 -2.21
N ARG A 42 1.95 0.16 -1.33
CA ARG A 42 2.34 1.53 -1.67
C ARG A 42 3.82 1.72 -1.34
N LEU A 43 4.61 2.05 -2.34
CA LEU A 43 6.06 2.11 -2.28
C LEU A 43 6.53 3.51 -2.70
N GLN A 44 7.30 4.16 -1.84
CA GLN A 44 7.81 5.50 -2.10
C GLN A 44 9.33 5.50 -2.21
N LYS A 45 9.90 6.28 -3.10
CA LYS A 45 11.33 6.58 -3.09
C LYS A 45 11.62 7.67 -2.06
N THR A 46 12.72 7.49 -1.32
CA THR A 46 13.25 8.55 -0.46
C THR A 46 14.77 8.57 -0.57
N THR A 47 15.33 9.76 -0.42
CA THR A 47 16.77 9.97 -0.35
C THR A 47 17.31 9.86 1.08
N GLN A 48 16.43 9.88 2.07
CA GLN A 48 16.80 9.80 3.48
C GLN A 48 16.59 8.40 4.02
N VAL A 49 17.60 7.86 4.70
CA VAL A 49 17.47 6.62 5.48
C VAL A 49 16.62 6.95 6.72
N ARG A 50 15.42 6.38 6.78
CA ARG A 50 14.49 6.54 7.89
C ARG A 50 14.24 5.20 8.54
N ALA A 51 13.87 5.20 9.82
CA ALA A 51 13.28 4.03 10.44
C ALA A 51 12.05 3.57 9.66
N GLY A 52 11.79 2.27 9.62
CA GLY A 52 10.65 1.69 8.93
C GLY A 52 11.04 0.58 7.95
N TYR A 53 10.10 0.26 7.08
CA TYR A 53 10.27 -0.83 6.12
C TYR A 53 10.98 -0.37 4.87
N HIS A 54 11.85 -1.24 4.36
CA HIS A 54 12.63 -1.03 3.15
C HIS A 54 12.47 -2.24 2.25
N ILE A 55 12.47 -2.03 0.95
CA ILE A 55 12.58 -3.10 -0.04
C ILE A 55 13.54 -2.70 -1.15
N ASN A 56 14.34 -3.64 -1.59
CA ASN A 56 15.21 -3.50 -2.76
C ASN A 56 14.86 -4.56 -3.79
N PHE A 57 14.47 -4.12 -4.97
CA PHE A 57 14.29 -4.98 -6.13
C PHE A 57 15.55 -4.96 -6.98
N ALA A 58 16.26 -6.08 -7.05
CA ALA A 58 17.53 -6.20 -7.76
C ALA A 58 17.33 -6.55 -9.25
N LYS A 59 18.33 -6.27 -10.07
CA LYS A 59 18.30 -6.56 -11.52
C LYS A 59 18.26 -8.05 -11.84
N ASP A 60 18.79 -8.89 -10.94
CA ASP A 60 18.78 -10.35 -11.03
C ASP A 60 17.44 -10.99 -10.69
N LYS A 61 16.39 -10.15 -10.53
CA LYS A 61 15.03 -10.56 -10.21
C LYS A 61 14.86 -11.11 -8.78
N THR A 62 15.75 -10.79 -7.87
CA THR A 62 15.58 -11.02 -6.43
C THR A 62 15.03 -9.78 -5.75
N PHE A 63 14.42 -9.96 -4.58
CA PHE A 63 14.10 -8.87 -3.68
C PHE A 63 14.49 -9.21 -2.24
N TYR A 64 14.77 -8.15 -1.49
CA TYR A 64 14.97 -8.18 -0.05
C TYR A 64 14.20 -7.06 0.60
N SER A 65 13.29 -7.40 1.51
CA SER A 65 12.54 -6.44 2.32
C SER A 65 12.91 -6.61 3.78
N THR A 66 13.02 -5.51 4.52
CA THR A 66 13.42 -5.52 5.92
C THR A 66 12.83 -4.33 6.66
N TYR A 67 12.61 -4.49 7.96
CA TYR A 67 12.41 -3.40 8.91
C TYR A 67 13.77 -2.91 9.40
N PHE A 68 13.89 -1.61 9.61
CA PHE A 68 15.06 -0.95 10.16
C PHE A 68 14.64 0.08 11.21
N ALA A 69 15.33 0.06 12.37
CA ALA A 69 15.23 1.09 13.39
C ALA A 69 16.64 1.43 13.93
N PRO A 70 16.92 2.71 14.24
CA PRO A 70 18.25 3.15 14.66
C PRO A 70 18.68 2.61 16.04
N CYS A 71 17.72 2.31 16.93
CA CYS A 71 18.02 1.94 18.32
C CYS A 71 18.59 0.53 18.49
N GLY A 72 18.46 -0.34 17.48
CA GLY A 72 18.98 -1.72 17.53
C GLY A 72 18.30 -2.66 18.55
N LEU A 73 17.33 -2.17 19.30
CA LEU A 73 16.60 -2.93 20.34
C LEU A 73 15.33 -3.58 19.82
N ASP A 74 14.91 -3.22 18.61
CA ASP A 74 13.69 -3.74 18.01
C ASP A 74 13.85 -5.18 17.50
N CYS A 75 12.72 -5.82 17.23
CA CYS A 75 12.67 -7.06 16.49
C CYS A 75 12.67 -6.76 15.00
N PHE A 76 13.77 -7.10 14.32
CA PHE A 76 13.97 -6.83 12.91
C PHE A 76 13.44 -7.98 12.07
N ALA A 77 12.34 -7.75 11.36
CA ALA A 77 11.79 -8.72 10.42
C ALA A 77 12.31 -8.48 9.01
N SER A 78 12.49 -9.55 8.26
CA SER A 78 12.88 -9.47 6.85
C SER A 78 12.31 -10.61 6.01
N THR A 79 12.08 -10.33 4.72
CA THR A 79 11.71 -11.31 3.71
C THR A 79 12.69 -11.28 2.55
N LYS A 80 12.90 -12.44 1.94
CA LYS A 80 13.66 -12.59 0.69
C LYS A 80 12.88 -13.42 -0.30
N GLY A 81 12.99 -13.07 -1.57
CA GLY A 81 12.29 -13.79 -2.60
C GLY A 81 12.73 -13.40 -4.00
N THR A 82 11.96 -13.87 -4.95
CA THR A 82 12.16 -13.58 -6.37
C THR A 82 10.92 -12.93 -6.96
N TYR A 83 11.12 -12.22 -8.04
CA TYR A 83 10.03 -11.73 -8.86
C TYR A 83 10.26 -12.04 -10.32
N LYS A 84 9.20 -12.27 -11.04
CA LYS A 84 9.27 -12.48 -12.49
C LYS A 84 8.26 -11.58 -13.21
N ARG A 85 8.63 -11.17 -14.39
CA ARG A 85 7.74 -10.49 -15.29
C ARG A 85 6.74 -11.49 -15.88
N VAL A 86 5.44 -11.20 -15.74
CA VAL A 86 4.35 -11.95 -16.38
C VAL A 86 4.12 -11.39 -17.78
N ASP A 87 3.92 -10.05 -17.86
CA ASP A 87 3.78 -9.32 -19.12
C ASP A 87 4.22 -7.84 -18.94
N ARG A 88 3.77 -6.95 -19.85
CA ARG A 88 4.13 -5.52 -19.79
C ARG A 88 3.54 -4.76 -18.59
N HIS A 89 2.50 -5.29 -17.96
CA HIS A 89 1.78 -4.65 -16.87
C HIS A 89 1.97 -5.34 -15.53
N TYR A 90 2.32 -6.63 -15.53
CA TYR A 90 2.27 -7.47 -14.35
C TYR A 90 3.60 -8.09 -13.98
N LEU A 91 3.81 -8.15 -12.67
CA LEU A 91 4.85 -8.95 -12.03
C LEU A 91 4.21 -9.97 -11.11
N SER A 92 4.87 -11.11 -10.92
CA SER A 92 4.54 -12.05 -9.85
C SER A 92 5.71 -12.15 -8.88
N PHE A 93 5.38 -12.40 -7.61
CA PHE A 93 6.34 -12.41 -6.52
C PHE A 93 6.25 -13.72 -5.76
N HIS A 94 7.41 -14.23 -5.35
CA HIS A 94 7.54 -15.46 -4.57
C HIS A 94 8.48 -15.23 -3.39
N VAL A 95 8.02 -15.51 -2.17
CA VAL A 95 8.81 -15.40 -0.94
C VAL A 95 9.46 -16.72 -0.63
N HIS A 96 10.78 -16.72 -0.44
CA HIS A 96 11.55 -17.92 -0.11
C HIS A 96 11.91 -18.02 1.37
N THR A 97 12.10 -16.88 2.03
CA THR A 97 12.46 -16.87 3.45
C THR A 97 11.82 -15.71 4.17
N PHE A 98 11.46 -15.95 5.41
CA PHE A 98 11.15 -14.95 6.41
C PHE A 98 12.12 -15.11 7.57
N SER A 99 12.56 -14.03 8.17
CA SER A 99 13.41 -14.09 9.36
C SER A 99 13.15 -12.93 10.29
N VAL A 100 13.27 -13.19 11.59
CA VAL A 100 13.25 -12.20 12.66
C VAL A 100 14.51 -12.31 13.49
N HIS A 101 15.08 -11.18 13.87
CA HIS A 101 16.30 -11.10 14.70
C HIS A 101 16.35 -9.77 15.43
N GLY A 102 17.13 -9.70 16.50
CA GLY A 102 17.32 -8.49 17.31
C GLY A 102 16.96 -8.69 18.76
N GLY A 103 17.32 -7.73 19.60
CA GLY A 103 17.11 -7.79 21.05
C GLY A 103 15.65 -7.74 21.48
N GLY A 104 14.77 -7.16 20.65
CA GLY A 104 13.33 -7.07 20.91
C GLY A 104 12.53 -8.29 20.49
N CYS A 105 13.16 -9.31 19.89
CA CYS A 105 12.48 -10.54 19.54
C CYS A 105 12.43 -11.50 20.72
N GLU A 106 11.30 -12.16 20.98
CA GLU A 106 11.22 -13.27 21.92
C GLU A 106 12.18 -14.40 21.53
N LYS A 107 12.31 -14.65 20.22
CA LYS A 107 13.23 -15.64 19.65
C LYS A 107 13.66 -15.19 18.25
N ALA A 108 14.96 -15.29 17.99
CA ALA A 108 15.44 -15.17 16.61
C ALA A 108 15.01 -16.39 15.81
N GLU A 109 14.38 -16.17 14.67
CA GLU A 109 13.85 -17.23 13.84
C GLU A 109 14.17 -16.99 12.37
N ARG A 110 14.42 -18.07 11.67
CA ARG A 110 14.51 -18.08 10.21
C ARG A 110 13.68 -19.23 9.66
N GLU A 111 12.62 -18.86 8.98
CA GLU A 111 11.70 -19.80 8.34
C GLU A 111 11.93 -19.84 6.84
N LYS A 112 12.05 -21.04 6.29
CA LYS A 112 11.95 -21.24 4.85
C LYS A 112 10.49 -21.14 4.47
N ARG A 113 10.15 -20.17 3.63
CA ARG A 113 8.81 -20.00 3.07
C ARG A 113 8.81 -20.39 1.61
N ASP A 114 7.72 -20.96 1.16
CA ASP A 114 7.46 -21.23 -0.26
C ASP A 114 6.09 -20.61 -0.59
N THR A 115 6.05 -19.27 -0.55
CA THR A 115 4.80 -18.53 -0.64
C THR A 115 4.73 -17.75 -1.95
N ASP A 116 3.84 -18.17 -2.84
CA ASP A 116 3.48 -17.40 -4.03
C ASP A 116 2.53 -16.27 -3.63
N LEU A 117 2.98 -15.03 -3.74
CA LEU A 117 2.14 -13.86 -3.52
C LEU A 117 1.19 -13.61 -4.70
N GLY A 118 1.43 -14.28 -5.83
CA GLY A 118 0.66 -14.16 -7.06
C GLY A 118 1.03 -12.94 -7.90
N LYS A 119 0.09 -12.51 -8.73
CA LYS A 119 0.27 -11.49 -9.78
C LYS A 119 -0.17 -10.11 -9.30
N TYR A 120 0.67 -9.09 -9.57
CA TYR A 120 0.40 -7.70 -9.24
C TYR A 120 0.49 -6.81 -10.48
N TYR A 121 -0.47 -5.93 -10.64
CA TYR A 121 -0.43 -4.83 -11.59
C TYR A 121 0.54 -3.75 -11.09
N VAL A 122 1.42 -3.28 -11.97
CA VAL A 122 2.48 -2.31 -11.63
C VAL A 122 2.09 -0.92 -12.13
N HIS A 123 1.82 -0.01 -11.23
CA HIS A 123 1.47 1.37 -11.52
C HIS A 123 2.44 2.35 -10.85
N LEU A 124 2.96 3.28 -11.62
CA LEU A 124 3.76 4.40 -11.11
C LEU A 124 2.96 5.67 -11.31
N SER A 125 2.56 6.31 -10.21
CA SER A 125 1.79 7.56 -10.27
C SER A 125 2.63 8.73 -10.75
N THR A 126 1.98 9.82 -11.09
CA THR A 126 2.64 11.07 -11.49
C THR A 126 3.49 11.68 -10.38
N LYS A 127 3.20 11.38 -9.12
CA LYS A 127 4.00 11.79 -7.96
C LYS A 127 5.16 10.83 -7.63
N GLY A 128 5.40 9.81 -8.47
CA GLY A 128 6.50 8.87 -8.29
C GLY A 128 6.24 7.80 -7.23
N ILE A 129 5.00 7.62 -6.79
CA ILE A 129 4.59 6.53 -5.91
C ILE A 129 4.37 5.29 -6.77
N LEU A 130 4.99 4.19 -6.37
CA LEU A 130 4.81 2.89 -7.01
C LEU A 130 3.73 2.11 -6.27
N TYR A 131 2.70 1.72 -6.98
CA TYR A 131 1.65 0.83 -6.50
C TYR A 131 1.81 -0.55 -7.12
N LEU A 132 1.79 -1.57 -6.26
CA LEU A 132 1.66 -2.96 -6.66
C LEU A 132 0.26 -3.41 -6.21
N ILE A 133 -0.65 -3.54 -7.17
CA ILE A 133 -2.06 -3.87 -6.94
C ILE A 133 -2.25 -5.36 -7.22
N LYS A 134 -2.78 -6.11 -6.26
CA LYS A 134 -3.12 -7.53 -6.44
C LYS A 134 -4.06 -7.66 -7.62
N SER A 135 -3.71 -8.48 -8.60
CA SER A 135 -4.52 -8.62 -9.81
C SER A 135 -5.86 -9.27 -9.51
N THR A 136 -6.93 -8.68 -10.04
CA THR A 136 -8.28 -9.25 -10.04
C THR A 136 -8.48 -10.26 -11.17
N GLY A 137 -7.52 -10.36 -12.11
CA GLY A 137 -7.64 -11.13 -13.35
C GLY A 137 -8.12 -10.29 -14.54
N ASP A 138 -8.67 -9.10 -14.30
CA ASP A 138 -9.14 -8.17 -15.33
C ASP A 138 -8.25 -6.92 -15.38
N LEU A 139 -7.62 -6.68 -16.52
CA LEU A 139 -6.73 -5.54 -16.73
C LEU A 139 -7.46 -4.19 -16.61
N LYS A 140 -8.72 -4.11 -17.02
CA LYS A 140 -9.50 -2.86 -16.94
C LYS A 140 -9.79 -2.52 -15.48
N GLN A 141 -10.17 -3.53 -14.71
CA GLN A 141 -10.42 -3.39 -13.27
C GLN A 141 -9.12 -3.06 -12.52
N ASP A 142 -8.01 -3.74 -12.83
CA ASP A 142 -6.72 -3.48 -12.19
C ASP A 142 -6.21 -2.06 -12.47
N LYS A 143 -6.43 -1.54 -13.70
CA LYS A 143 -6.13 -0.14 -14.04
C LYS A 143 -7.00 0.85 -13.26
N GLN A 144 -8.29 0.54 -13.09
CA GLN A 144 -9.18 1.39 -12.32
C GLN A 144 -8.77 1.43 -10.84
N LEU A 145 -8.44 0.27 -10.26
CA LEU A 145 -7.91 0.21 -8.89
C LEU A 145 -6.62 1.01 -8.73
N ALA A 146 -5.75 1.01 -9.75
CA ALA A 146 -4.53 1.80 -9.73
C ALA A 146 -4.81 3.32 -9.77
N GLN A 147 -5.81 3.76 -10.51
CA GLN A 147 -6.28 5.14 -10.49
C GLN A 147 -6.91 5.51 -9.14
N ASP A 148 -7.74 4.62 -8.59
CA ASP A 148 -8.33 4.80 -7.26
C ASP A 148 -7.22 4.88 -6.18
N ALA A 149 -6.12 4.14 -6.32
CA ALA A 149 -4.98 4.17 -5.41
C ALA A 149 -4.24 5.52 -5.37
N GLU A 150 -4.31 6.33 -6.44
CA GLU A 150 -3.69 7.66 -6.46
C GLU A 150 -4.32 8.62 -5.43
N GLN A 151 -5.50 8.31 -4.88
CA GLN A 151 -6.07 9.00 -3.72
C GLN A 151 -5.14 8.94 -2.49
N PHE A 152 -4.23 7.97 -2.46
CA PHE A 152 -3.22 7.81 -1.40
C PHE A 152 -1.84 8.35 -1.78
N ASP A 153 -1.69 9.08 -2.89
CA ASP A 153 -0.41 9.65 -3.30
C ASP A 153 0.17 10.59 -2.24
N ASP A 154 -0.69 11.41 -1.62
CA ASP A 154 -0.34 12.23 -0.47
C ASP A 154 -0.93 11.62 0.80
N LEU A 155 -0.22 10.68 1.38
CA LEU A 155 -0.67 9.97 2.58
C LEU A 155 -0.56 10.81 3.85
N TYR A 156 0.33 11.81 3.87
CA TYR A 156 0.60 12.58 5.10
C TYR A 156 -0.63 13.29 5.68
N PRO A 157 -1.46 14.01 4.92
CA PRO A 157 -2.67 14.62 5.44
C PRO A 157 -3.68 13.59 5.96
N ILE A 158 -3.83 12.47 5.27
CA ILE A 158 -4.72 11.36 5.66
C ILE A 158 -4.28 10.81 7.02
N VAL A 159 -3.00 10.48 7.15
CA VAL A 159 -2.41 9.99 8.40
C VAL A 159 -2.57 11.00 9.53
N LYS A 160 -2.30 12.28 9.27
CA LYS A 160 -2.47 13.36 10.25
C LYS A 160 -3.91 13.48 10.71
N TYR A 161 -4.87 13.40 9.78
CA TYR A 161 -6.30 13.44 10.10
C TYR A 161 -6.69 12.27 11.00
N ILE A 162 -6.32 11.04 10.61
CA ILE A 162 -6.59 9.83 11.40
C ILE A 162 -5.97 9.96 12.80
N TYR A 163 -4.70 10.35 12.89
CA TYR A 163 -3.99 10.48 14.17
C TYR A 163 -4.66 11.49 15.10
N LYS A 164 -5.21 12.58 14.57
CA LYS A 164 -5.95 13.60 15.34
C LYS A 164 -7.24 13.02 15.94
N HIS A 165 -7.91 12.14 15.20
CA HIS A 165 -9.21 11.58 15.57
C HIS A 165 -9.13 10.20 16.21
N ASN A 166 -7.97 9.54 16.13
CA ASN A 166 -7.72 8.21 16.71
C ASN A 166 -6.84 8.34 17.96
N LYS A 167 -7.32 7.86 19.10
CA LYS A 167 -6.62 7.93 20.40
C LYS A 167 -6.05 6.58 20.86
N GLY A 168 -6.00 5.58 20.01
CA GLY A 168 -5.57 4.24 20.36
C GLY A 168 -4.47 3.68 19.46
N ILE A 169 -3.98 2.49 19.79
CA ILE A 169 -3.09 1.68 18.95
C ILE A 169 -3.95 0.68 18.20
N ALA A 170 -3.94 0.76 16.88
CA ALA A 170 -4.67 -0.15 16.03
C ALA A 170 -3.92 -1.48 15.88
N SER A 171 -4.67 -2.57 15.80
CA SER A 171 -4.16 -3.87 15.39
C SER A 171 -4.49 -4.14 13.92
N TYR A 172 -3.77 -5.08 13.31
CA TYR A 172 -4.18 -5.57 12.01
C TYR A 172 -5.52 -6.31 12.12
N ASN A 173 -6.51 -5.86 11.33
CA ASN A 173 -7.85 -6.43 11.31
C ASN A 173 -8.06 -7.19 9.99
N PRO A 174 -8.08 -8.52 9.98
CA PRO A 174 -8.30 -9.31 8.77
C PRO A 174 -9.70 -9.17 8.19
N SER A 175 -10.70 -8.83 9.03
CA SER A 175 -12.10 -8.64 8.63
C SER A 175 -12.42 -7.22 8.16
N PHE A 176 -11.43 -6.33 8.14
CA PHE A 176 -11.62 -4.89 7.89
C PHE A 176 -12.39 -4.61 6.59
N ARG A 177 -12.17 -5.39 5.53
CA ARG A 177 -12.88 -5.21 4.26
C ARG A 177 -14.39 -5.49 4.37
N GLU A 178 -14.76 -6.53 5.11
CA GLU A 178 -16.16 -6.87 5.35
C GLU A 178 -16.84 -5.82 6.22
N GLU A 179 -16.13 -5.33 7.24
CA GLU A 179 -16.59 -4.25 8.10
C GLU A 179 -16.79 -2.95 7.34
N ILE A 180 -15.87 -2.56 6.43
CA ILE A 180 -16.04 -1.39 5.55
C ILE A 180 -17.27 -1.56 4.66
N THR A 181 -17.51 -2.74 4.12
CA THR A 181 -18.67 -3.03 3.27
C THR A 181 -19.96 -2.80 4.03
N THR A 182 -20.04 -3.35 5.24
CA THR A 182 -21.19 -3.15 6.13
C THR A 182 -21.36 -1.69 6.53
N TYR A 183 -20.24 -1.01 6.85
CA TYR A 183 -20.23 0.40 7.22
C TYR A 183 -20.71 1.31 6.08
N ALA A 184 -20.29 1.06 4.85
CA ALA A 184 -20.71 1.82 3.68
C ALA A 184 -22.22 1.72 3.45
N ALA A 185 -22.82 0.55 3.63
CA ALA A 185 -24.25 0.35 3.48
C ALA A 185 -25.05 0.94 4.65
N GLN A 186 -24.61 0.71 5.89
CA GLN A 186 -25.43 1.03 7.07
C GLN A 186 -25.20 2.44 7.63
N VAL A 187 -23.96 2.91 7.62
CA VAL A 187 -23.58 4.21 8.23
C VAL A 187 -23.51 5.30 7.17
N LEU A 188 -22.78 5.07 6.07
CA LEU A 188 -22.74 6.02 4.96
C LEU A 188 -24.04 6.02 4.15
N LYS A 189 -24.86 4.97 4.27
CA LYS A 189 -26.15 4.81 3.56
C LYS A 189 -26.03 4.95 2.04
N LEU A 190 -24.92 4.47 1.48
CA LEU A 190 -24.68 4.50 0.05
C LEU A 190 -25.51 3.42 -0.66
N ALA A 191 -26.29 3.81 -1.66
CA ALA A 191 -27.10 2.87 -2.45
C ALA A 191 -26.22 2.07 -3.44
N HIS A 192 -25.32 2.78 -4.11
CA HIS A 192 -24.38 2.18 -5.07
C HIS A 192 -22.96 2.60 -4.71
N TYR A 193 -22.15 1.63 -4.26
CA TYR A 193 -20.78 1.89 -3.82
C TYR A 193 -19.82 0.78 -4.22
N LYS A 194 -18.54 1.09 -4.15
CA LYS A 194 -17.45 0.15 -4.36
C LYS A 194 -16.42 0.33 -3.26
N VAL A 195 -16.09 -0.75 -2.55
CA VAL A 195 -14.88 -0.80 -1.73
C VAL A 195 -13.71 -1.01 -2.68
N CYS A 196 -12.94 0.07 -2.91
CA CYS A 196 -11.87 0.08 -3.90
C CYS A 196 -10.66 -0.70 -3.40
N LEU A 197 -10.08 -0.24 -2.31
CA LEU A 197 -8.82 -0.73 -1.78
C LEU A 197 -8.81 -0.65 -0.25
N GLN A 198 -8.00 -1.49 0.36
CA GLN A 198 -7.62 -1.38 1.77
C GLN A 198 -6.14 -1.65 1.92
N PHE A 199 -5.52 -1.04 2.91
CA PHE A 199 -4.14 -1.34 3.29
C PHE A 199 -3.85 -0.96 4.74
N PHE A 200 -2.85 -1.59 5.31
CA PHE A 200 -2.37 -1.29 6.64
C PHE A 200 -1.34 -0.16 6.58
N VAL A 201 -1.57 0.91 7.33
CA VAL A 201 -0.72 2.11 7.32
C VAL A 201 0.38 2.03 8.39
N GLY A 202 0.14 1.30 9.45
CA GLY A 202 1.07 1.14 10.57
C GLY A 202 0.34 0.97 11.89
N TRP A 203 1.05 0.48 12.90
CA TRP A 203 0.48 0.15 14.22
C TRP A 203 -0.17 1.33 14.94
N SER A 204 0.28 2.56 14.67
CA SER A 204 -0.31 3.76 15.28
C SER A 204 -1.56 4.26 14.57
N ILE A 205 -1.86 3.76 13.37
CA ILE A 205 -2.95 4.24 12.50
C ILE A 205 -3.94 3.12 12.21
N GLY A 206 -3.45 1.88 12.05
CA GLY A 206 -4.26 0.74 11.66
C GLY A 206 -4.47 0.62 10.16
N SER A 207 -5.63 0.08 9.80
CA SER A 207 -6.04 -0.10 8.41
C SER A 207 -6.85 1.10 7.92
N VAL A 208 -6.68 1.42 6.64
CA VAL A 208 -7.46 2.44 5.94
C VAL A 208 -8.04 1.83 4.67
N GLY A 209 -9.32 2.03 4.48
CA GLY A 209 -10.03 1.63 3.27
C GLY A 209 -10.50 2.83 2.47
N LEU A 210 -10.69 2.62 1.18
CA LEU A 210 -11.24 3.59 0.25
C LEU A 210 -12.57 3.07 -0.30
N VAL A 211 -13.62 3.82 -0.05
CA VAL A 211 -14.97 3.56 -0.59
C VAL A 211 -15.32 4.66 -1.58
N LYS A 212 -15.76 4.27 -2.76
CA LYS A 212 -16.28 5.18 -3.78
C LYS A 212 -17.80 5.09 -3.83
N ASP A 213 -18.48 6.20 -3.63
CA ASP A 213 -19.87 6.37 -4.01
C ASP A 213 -19.97 6.42 -5.52
N LEU A 214 -20.74 5.53 -6.12
CA LEU A 214 -20.87 5.44 -7.57
C LEU A 214 -21.90 6.42 -8.14
N ASP A 215 -22.78 6.97 -7.29
CA ASP A 215 -23.80 7.94 -7.70
C ASP A 215 -23.21 9.35 -7.79
N THR A 216 -22.36 9.72 -6.82
CA THR A 216 -21.75 11.06 -6.75
C THR A 216 -20.32 11.12 -7.23
N GLY A 217 -19.63 9.96 -7.28
CA GLY A 217 -18.19 9.86 -7.54
C GLY A 217 -17.31 10.22 -6.34
N THR A 218 -17.91 10.52 -5.17
CA THR A 218 -17.19 10.91 -3.95
C THR A 218 -16.39 9.72 -3.39
N TYR A 219 -15.17 10.01 -2.92
CA TYR A 219 -14.35 9.04 -2.19
C TYR A 219 -14.42 9.31 -0.69
N TYR A 220 -14.69 8.24 0.05
CA TYR A 220 -14.65 8.18 1.50
C TYR A 220 -13.47 7.34 1.95
N TYR A 221 -12.65 7.91 2.84
CA TYR A 221 -11.67 7.15 3.59
C TYR A 221 -12.37 6.59 4.82
N VAL A 222 -12.23 5.29 5.04
CA VAL A 222 -12.75 4.61 6.23
C VAL A 222 -11.56 4.10 7.03
N ALA A 223 -11.46 4.50 8.27
CA ALA A 223 -10.38 4.14 9.16
C ALA A 223 -10.91 3.53 10.45
N GLU A 224 -10.09 2.71 11.08
CA GLU A 224 -10.38 2.11 12.37
C GLU A 224 -9.97 3.06 13.49
N SER A 225 -10.88 3.33 14.42
CA SER A 225 -10.61 4.09 15.65
C SER A 225 -10.67 3.15 16.84
N ILE A 226 -9.60 3.08 17.61
CA ILE A 226 -9.58 2.28 18.84
C ILE A 226 -9.85 3.20 20.02
N TYR A 227 -10.98 2.99 20.69
CA TYR A 227 -11.28 3.62 21.95
C TYR A 227 -10.74 2.79 23.13
N VAL A 228 -10.44 3.47 24.25
CA VAL A 228 -9.85 2.93 25.48
C VAL A 228 -10.65 1.77 26.13
N GLN A 229 -11.80 1.38 25.59
CA GLN A 229 -12.68 0.32 26.11
C GLN A 229 -12.75 -0.94 25.21
N ASN A 230 -11.72 -1.24 24.42
CA ASN A 230 -11.63 -2.43 23.55
C ASN A 230 -12.69 -2.58 22.45
N GLU A 231 -13.44 -1.56 22.12
CA GLU A 231 -14.31 -1.55 20.94
C GLU A 231 -13.66 -0.73 19.83
N SER A 232 -13.25 -1.39 18.76
CA SER A 232 -12.85 -0.68 17.54
C SER A 232 -14.11 -0.12 16.88
N LYS A 233 -14.09 1.18 16.54
CA LYS A 233 -15.16 1.82 15.79
C LYS A 233 -14.61 2.35 14.48
N LEU A 234 -15.30 2.07 13.39
CA LEU A 234 -14.98 2.68 12.13
C LEU A 234 -15.45 4.14 12.11
N PHE A 235 -14.67 5.00 11.51
CA PHE A 235 -15.05 6.36 11.18
C PHE A 235 -14.66 6.67 9.74
N HIS A 236 -15.29 7.66 9.14
CA HIS A 236 -15.04 8.08 7.78
C HIS A 236 -14.74 9.56 7.67
N PHE A 237 -14.12 9.93 6.57
CA PHE A 237 -13.85 11.30 6.17
C PHE A 237 -13.62 11.36 4.66
N THR A 238 -13.73 12.55 4.10
CA THR A 238 -13.55 12.80 2.66
C THR A 238 -12.21 13.48 2.39
N SER A 239 -11.81 13.52 1.12
CA SER A 239 -10.64 14.30 0.70
C SER A 239 -10.82 15.81 0.93
N GLU A 240 -12.05 16.31 0.90
CA GLU A 240 -12.36 17.72 1.19
C GLU A 240 -12.10 18.06 2.65
N GLU A 241 -12.53 17.21 3.59
CA GLU A 241 -12.28 17.38 5.01
C GLU A 241 -10.78 17.36 5.32
N VAL A 242 -10.03 16.43 4.74
CA VAL A 242 -8.56 16.38 4.86
C VAL A 242 -7.90 17.63 4.33
N ASN A 243 -8.38 18.17 3.21
CA ASN A 243 -7.81 19.34 2.58
C ASN A 243 -8.20 20.65 3.28
N SER A 244 -9.37 20.74 3.89
CA SER A 244 -9.79 21.91 4.67
C SER A 244 -8.88 22.15 5.89
N GLU A 245 -8.33 21.09 6.47
CA GLU A 245 -7.35 21.21 7.57
C GLU A 245 -5.95 21.67 7.11
N LYS A 246 -5.66 21.64 5.79
CA LYS A 246 -4.41 22.15 5.23
C LYS A 246 -4.36 23.66 5.10
N SER A 247 -5.50 24.33 5.04
CA SER A 247 -5.55 25.79 4.96
C SER A 247 -5.10 26.37 6.31
N PRO A 248 -4.02 27.18 6.37
CA PRO A 248 -3.70 27.91 7.57
C PRO A 248 -4.90 28.82 7.85
N GLN A 249 -5.46 28.74 9.05
CA GLN A 249 -6.41 29.77 9.50
C GLN A 249 -5.65 31.10 9.38
N PRO A 250 -6.22 32.12 8.73
CA PRO A 250 -5.62 33.45 8.76
C PRO A 250 -5.39 33.83 10.22
N PRO A 251 -4.28 34.50 10.55
CA PRO A 251 -4.05 34.94 11.91
C PRO A 251 -5.30 35.69 12.38
N LYS A 252 -5.86 35.27 13.52
CA LYS A 252 -6.89 36.06 14.18
C LYS A 252 -6.23 37.37 14.51
N ASP A 253 -6.60 38.41 13.75
CA ASP A 253 -6.19 39.78 14.05
C ASP A 253 -6.52 39.99 15.52
N SER A 254 -5.48 40.19 16.31
CA SER A 254 -5.59 40.58 17.71
C SER A 254 -6.17 42.01 17.74
N GLU A 255 -7.47 42.12 18.00
CA GLU A 255 -8.01 43.38 18.49
C GLU A 255 -7.50 43.70 19.89
#